data_4bdd9b7c6e32a405fab37dfcc5e8c005
#
_entry.id   4bdd9b7c6e32a405fab37dfcc5e8c005
#
_cell.length_a   1.000
_cell.length_b   1.000
_cell.length_c   1.000
_cell.angle_alpha   90.00
_cell.angle_beta   90.00
_cell.angle_gamma   90.00
#
_symmetry.space_group_name_H-M   'P 1'
#
loop_
_entity.id
_entity.type
_entity.pdbx_description
1 polymer ?
#
loop_
_entity_poly.entity_id
_entity_poly.type
_entity_poly.pdbx_seq_one_letter_code
_entity_poly.pdbx_strand_id
1 'polypeptide(L)'
;NPGDEVVYHEPCYVSYMPGTVMAHGVPVPVATRKRDDFSLKPEALAGVLTPNSRVLILNFPTNPTGGIASGEDLAGIARLCVEHDLIVISDEIYSELRYDDQAHVSIASLPGMRERTILLHGFSKAFAMTGFRLGYACAPAPLIDAMMKIHQYSMLCAPVTSQAAALEALENGAASMERMRQSYHERRDFVVRRLNEIGMDCHSPGGAFYVFPDVSELLSPDG
;
A
#
# COMPACT_ATOMS: atom_id res chain seq x y z
N ASN A 1 -16.74 10.20 -10.64
CA ASN A 1 -18.15 10.66 -10.61
C ASN A 1 -18.97 9.77 -9.67
N PRO A 2 -20.16 10.20 -9.22
CA PRO A 2 -21.07 9.30 -8.52
C PRO A 2 -21.36 8.05 -9.35
N GLY A 3 -21.19 6.86 -8.74
CA GLY A 3 -21.34 5.57 -9.43
C GLY A 3 -20.06 4.98 -10.03
N ASP A 4 -18.97 5.75 -10.11
CA ASP A 4 -17.67 5.20 -10.47
C ASP A 4 -17.17 4.28 -9.36
N GLU A 5 -16.72 3.08 -9.73
CA GLU A 5 -16.20 2.09 -8.80
C GLU A 5 -14.72 2.33 -8.50
N VAL A 6 -14.39 2.19 -7.22
CA VAL A 6 -13.01 2.19 -6.72
C VAL A 6 -12.72 0.80 -6.14
N VAL A 7 -11.88 0.06 -6.84
CA VAL A 7 -11.48 -1.30 -6.48
C VAL A 7 -10.28 -1.23 -5.54
N TYR A 8 -10.26 -2.04 -4.48
CA TYR A 8 -9.13 -2.15 -3.55
C TYR A 8 -9.08 -3.55 -2.94
N HIS A 9 -7.88 -4.01 -2.57
CA HIS A 9 -7.76 -5.32 -1.96
C HIS A 9 -8.00 -5.29 -0.45
N GLU A 10 -8.54 -6.37 0.12
CA GLU A 10 -8.74 -6.57 1.55
C GLU A 10 -8.03 -7.85 2.04
N PRO A 11 -7.53 -7.85 3.30
CA PRO A 11 -7.52 -6.78 4.29
C PRO A 11 -6.69 -5.57 3.86
N CYS A 12 -7.11 -4.36 4.24
CA CYS A 12 -6.46 -3.12 3.81
C CYS A 12 -6.44 -2.04 4.90
N TYR A 13 -5.74 -0.95 4.60
CA TYR A 13 -5.78 0.24 5.44
C TYR A 13 -7.19 0.82 5.52
N VAL A 14 -7.63 1.11 6.74
CA VAL A 14 -9.02 1.46 7.09
C VAL A 14 -9.58 2.68 6.36
N SER A 15 -8.73 3.54 5.79
CA SER A 15 -9.17 4.78 5.15
C SER A 15 -9.59 4.63 3.68
N TYR A 16 -9.32 3.50 3.02
CA TYR A 16 -9.61 3.38 1.58
C TYR A 16 -11.11 3.36 1.30
N MET A 17 -11.85 2.53 2.01
CA MET A 17 -13.31 2.48 1.86
C MET A 17 -14.00 3.80 2.24
N PRO A 18 -13.77 4.39 3.43
CA PRO A 18 -14.36 5.69 3.76
C PRO A 18 -13.95 6.81 2.80
N GLY A 19 -12.69 6.85 2.37
CA GLY A 19 -12.20 7.82 1.39
C GLY A 19 -12.94 7.72 0.06
N THR A 20 -13.19 6.49 -0.40
CA THR A 20 -13.99 6.23 -1.62
C THR A 20 -15.42 6.76 -1.46
N VAL A 21 -16.08 6.45 -0.34
CA VAL A 21 -17.47 6.91 -0.08
C VAL A 21 -17.53 8.43 0.04
N MET A 22 -16.58 9.05 0.71
CA MET A 22 -16.49 10.52 0.81
C MET A 22 -16.27 11.20 -0.54
N ALA A 23 -15.62 10.52 -1.48
CA ALA A 23 -15.45 10.95 -2.86
C ALA A 23 -16.65 10.60 -3.75
N HIS A 24 -17.75 10.11 -3.21
CA HIS A 24 -18.97 9.65 -3.90
C HIS A 24 -18.74 8.46 -4.84
N GLY A 25 -17.63 7.72 -4.68
CA GLY A 25 -17.36 6.48 -5.39
C GLY A 25 -18.04 5.27 -4.75
N VAL A 26 -18.14 4.19 -5.50
CA VAL A 26 -18.64 2.88 -5.03
C VAL A 26 -17.43 2.02 -4.64
N PRO A 27 -17.26 1.64 -3.36
CA PRO A 27 -16.16 0.79 -2.93
C PRO A 27 -16.39 -0.66 -3.37
N VAL A 28 -15.38 -1.26 -4.02
CA VAL A 28 -15.41 -2.66 -4.50
C VAL A 28 -14.21 -3.40 -3.93
N PRO A 29 -14.39 -4.16 -2.83
CA PRO A 29 -13.30 -4.92 -2.22
C PRO A 29 -12.98 -6.20 -3.00
N VAL A 30 -11.67 -6.53 -3.09
CA VAL A 30 -11.15 -7.80 -3.59
C VAL A 30 -10.47 -8.54 -2.46
N ALA A 31 -10.95 -9.70 -2.08
CA ALA A 31 -10.36 -10.48 -1.00
C ALA A 31 -9.00 -11.05 -1.39
N THR A 32 -7.97 -10.76 -0.62
CA THR A 32 -6.69 -11.48 -0.62
C THR A 32 -6.70 -12.58 0.45
N ARG A 33 -5.86 -13.59 0.29
CA ARG A 33 -5.92 -14.78 1.13
C ARG A 33 -4.55 -15.13 1.69
N LYS A 34 -4.51 -15.68 2.90
CA LYS A 34 -3.30 -16.18 3.54
C LYS A 34 -2.54 -17.19 2.68
N ARG A 35 -3.24 -18.10 1.98
CA ARG A 35 -2.62 -19.09 1.09
C ARG A 35 -1.85 -18.47 -0.09
N ASP A 36 -2.10 -17.21 -0.40
CA ASP A 36 -1.46 -16.42 -1.45
C ASP A 36 -0.58 -15.33 -0.84
N ASP A 37 -0.17 -15.49 0.44
CA ASP A 37 0.60 -14.52 1.24
C ASP A 37 -0.01 -13.10 1.23
N PHE A 38 -1.34 -13.04 1.14
CA PHE A 38 -2.12 -11.81 1.00
C PHE A 38 -1.71 -10.95 -0.22
N SER A 39 -1.11 -11.54 -1.25
CA SER A 39 -0.90 -10.89 -2.54
C SER A 39 -2.23 -10.79 -3.31
N LEU A 40 -2.45 -9.68 -4.01
CA LEU A 40 -3.57 -9.55 -4.94
C LEU A 40 -3.25 -10.33 -6.23
N LYS A 41 -4.08 -11.32 -6.53
CA LYS A 41 -3.95 -12.10 -7.78
C LYS A 41 -4.70 -11.42 -8.93
N PRO A 42 -4.11 -11.37 -10.15
CA PRO A 42 -4.76 -10.78 -11.32
C PRO A 42 -6.14 -11.37 -11.61
N GLU A 43 -6.32 -12.68 -11.41
CA GLU A 43 -7.59 -13.36 -11.64
C GLU A 43 -8.68 -12.90 -10.65
N ALA A 44 -8.29 -12.65 -9.40
CA ALA A 44 -9.20 -12.12 -8.37
C ALA A 44 -9.62 -10.68 -8.71
N LEU A 45 -8.69 -9.86 -9.20
CA LEU A 45 -9.00 -8.51 -9.68
C LEU A 45 -9.93 -8.56 -10.89
N ALA A 46 -9.61 -9.37 -11.91
CA ALA A 46 -10.43 -9.50 -13.12
C ALA A 46 -11.87 -9.91 -12.81
N GLY A 47 -12.06 -10.75 -11.78
CA GLY A 47 -13.38 -11.24 -11.38
C GLY A 47 -14.34 -10.17 -10.81
N VAL A 48 -13.84 -8.98 -10.44
CA VAL A 48 -14.66 -7.89 -9.86
C VAL A 48 -14.75 -6.67 -10.76
N LEU A 49 -13.92 -6.58 -11.81
CA LEU A 49 -13.92 -5.44 -12.72
C LEU A 49 -15.22 -5.39 -13.54
N THR A 50 -15.80 -4.19 -13.60
CA THR A 50 -16.99 -3.89 -14.39
C THR A 50 -16.71 -2.70 -15.34
N PRO A 51 -17.62 -2.38 -16.27
CA PRO A 51 -17.51 -1.16 -17.08
C PRO A 51 -17.53 0.15 -16.25
N ASN A 52 -17.92 0.10 -14.97
CA ASN A 52 -17.93 1.24 -14.08
C ASN A 52 -16.64 1.37 -13.24
N SER A 53 -15.77 0.38 -13.25
CA SER A 53 -14.49 0.42 -12.54
C SER A 53 -13.60 1.51 -13.13
N ARG A 54 -13.10 2.43 -12.29
CA ARG A 54 -12.30 3.60 -12.69
C ARG A 54 -10.98 3.71 -11.97
N VAL A 55 -10.94 3.27 -10.73
CA VAL A 55 -9.76 3.42 -9.88
C VAL A 55 -9.43 2.09 -9.22
N LEU A 56 -8.16 1.75 -9.20
CA LEU A 56 -7.61 0.67 -8.39
C LEU A 56 -6.70 1.26 -7.31
N ILE A 57 -6.92 0.91 -6.04
CA ILE A 57 -6.00 1.24 -4.94
C ILE A 57 -5.18 0.01 -4.60
N LEU A 58 -3.86 0.15 -4.66
CA LEU A 58 -2.89 -0.86 -4.25
C LEU A 58 -2.08 -0.35 -3.07
N ASN A 59 -1.80 -1.23 -2.11
CA ASN A 59 -0.89 -0.95 -1.00
C ASN A 59 0.01 -2.17 -0.77
N PHE A 60 1.24 -2.10 -1.27
CA PHE A 60 2.26 -3.15 -1.09
C PHE A 60 3.60 -2.51 -0.73
N PRO A 61 4.26 -2.99 0.33
CA PRO A 61 3.77 -3.94 1.36
C PRO A 61 2.51 -3.46 2.07
N THR A 62 1.62 -4.40 2.40
CA THR A 62 0.26 -4.10 2.85
C THR A 62 0.16 -3.80 4.35
N ASN A 63 -0.61 -2.80 4.71
CA ASN A 63 -1.19 -2.63 6.05
C ASN A 63 -2.61 -3.21 6.04
N PRO A 64 -2.98 -4.26 6.83
CA PRO A 64 -2.27 -4.76 8.01
C PRO A 64 -1.52 -6.09 7.82
N THR A 65 -1.53 -6.72 6.67
CA THR A 65 -1.09 -8.12 6.52
C THR A 65 0.43 -8.28 6.34
N GLY A 66 1.13 -7.22 5.92
CA GLY A 66 2.53 -7.29 5.51
C GLY A 66 2.76 -8.06 4.21
N GLY A 67 1.67 -8.35 3.48
CA GLY A 67 1.73 -8.98 2.16
C GLY A 67 2.50 -8.12 1.15
N ILE A 68 3.16 -8.78 0.22
CA ILE A 68 3.88 -8.17 -0.90
C ILE A 68 3.33 -8.71 -2.21
N ALA A 69 3.42 -7.93 -3.28
CA ALA A 69 3.07 -8.40 -4.61
C ALA A 69 4.32 -8.92 -5.33
N SER A 70 4.19 -10.05 -6.02
CA SER A 70 5.24 -10.55 -6.92
C SER A 70 5.32 -9.70 -8.18
N GLY A 71 6.48 -9.72 -8.86
CA GLY A 71 6.63 -9.04 -10.15
C GLY A 71 5.67 -9.58 -11.22
N GLU A 72 5.34 -10.88 -11.17
CA GLU A 72 4.39 -11.53 -12.07
C GLU A 72 2.95 -11.05 -11.81
N ASP A 73 2.53 -11.02 -10.53
CA ASP A 73 1.21 -10.52 -10.14
C ASP A 73 1.07 -9.04 -10.55
N LEU A 74 2.08 -8.20 -10.26
CA LEU A 74 2.08 -6.78 -10.66
C LEU A 74 1.99 -6.62 -12.18
N ALA A 75 2.70 -7.43 -12.96
CA ALA A 75 2.60 -7.40 -14.42
C ALA A 75 1.21 -7.81 -14.93
N GLY A 76 0.57 -8.79 -14.29
CA GLY A 76 -0.80 -9.18 -14.56
C GLY A 76 -1.80 -8.07 -14.23
N ILE A 77 -1.68 -7.47 -13.06
CA ILE A 77 -2.51 -6.33 -12.62
C ILE A 77 -2.33 -5.14 -13.58
N ALA A 78 -1.10 -4.82 -13.98
CA ALA A 78 -0.82 -3.73 -14.90
C ALA A 78 -1.52 -3.93 -16.26
N ARG A 79 -1.52 -5.15 -16.81
CA ARG A 79 -2.26 -5.46 -18.04
C ARG A 79 -3.75 -5.18 -17.89
N LEU A 80 -4.38 -5.63 -16.80
CA LEU A 80 -5.79 -5.35 -16.53
C LEU A 80 -6.07 -3.86 -16.39
N CYS A 81 -5.18 -3.11 -15.72
CA CYS A 81 -5.34 -1.66 -15.58
C CYS A 81 -5.28 -0.93 -16.93
N VAL A 82 -4.43 -1.38 -17.85
CA VAL A 82 -4.38 -0.83 -19.21
C VAL A 82 -5.62 -1.21 -20.01
N GLU A 83 -6.04 -2.48 -19.96
CA GLU A 83 -7.20 -3.01 -20.69
C GLU A 83 -8.51 -2.32 -20.29
N HIS A 84 -8.69 -2.07 -18.97
CA HIS A 84 -9.90 -1.46 -18.41
C HIS A 84 -9.78 0.06 -18.21
N ASP A 85 -8.71 0.68 -18.68
CA ASP A 85 -8.41 2.12 -18.54
C ASP A 85 -8.53 2.64 -17.09
N LEU A 86 -7.98 1.88 -16.13
CA LEU A 86 -8.01 2.24 -14.72
C LEU A 86 -6.93 3.25 -14.38
N ILE A 87 -7.26 4.20 -13.51
CA ILE A 87 -6.29 4.99 -12.76
C ILE A 87 -5.86 4.17 -11.55
N VAL A 88 -4.56 4.10 -11.26
CA VAL A 88 -4.04 3.38 -10.11
C VAL A 88 -3.53 4.36 -9.06
N ILE A 89 -3.99 4.19 -7.82
CA ILE A 89 -3.40 4.82 -6.64
C ILE A 89 -2.51 3.75 -5.99
N SER A 90 -1.20 3.90 -6.12
CA SER A 90 -0.21 2.98 -5.54
C SER A 90 0.34 3.59 -4.25
N ASP A 91 -0.15 3.09 -3.12
CA ASP A 91 0.35 3.47 -1.80
C ASP A 91 1.58 2.62 -1.44
N GLU A 92 2.76 3.18 -1.66
CA GLU A 92 4.06 2.53 -1.50
C GLU A 92 4.78 2.98 -0.23
N ILE A 93 4.03 3.45 0.78
CA ILE A 93 4.58 4.01 2.02
C ILE A 93 5.51 3.04 2.79
N TYR A 94 5.40 1.75 2.53
CA TYR A 94 6.21 0.70 3.16
C TYR A 94 7.26 0.08 2.21
N SER A 95 7.49 0.63 1.02
CA SER A 95 8.41 0.06 0.01
C SER A 95 9.81 -0.24 0.54
N GLU A 96 10.32 0.62 1.44
CA GLU A 96 11.64 0.45 2.06
C GLU A 96 11.66 -0.56 3.23
N LEU A 97 10.50 -1.01 3.68
CA LEU A 97 10.37 -2.00 4.76
C LEU A 97 10.03 -3.37 4.20
N ARG A 98 10.87 -3.89 3.31
CA ARG A 98 10.83 -5.26 2.80
C ARG A 98 11.88 -6.10 3.49
N TYR A 99 11.57 -7.39 3.66
CA TYR A 99 12.39 -8.36 4.40
C TYR A 99 12.85 -9.54 3.54
N ASP A 100 12.41 -9.58 2.29
CA ASP A 100 13.03 -10.40 1.26
C ASP A 100 14.23 -9.65 0.65
N ASP A 101 15.14 -10.36 0.03
CA ASP A 101 16.32 -9.76 -0.62
C ASP A 101 16.01 -9.16 -2.01
N GLN A 102 14.71 -8.92 -2.31
CA GLN A 102 14.28 -8.35 -3.57
C GLN A 102 13.98 -6.85 -3.44
N ALA A 103 14.39 -6.09 -4.44
CA ALA A 103 14.00 -4.68 -4.51
C ALA A 103 12.48 -4.55 -4.72
N HIS A 104 11.89 -3.50 -4.12
CA HIS A 104 10.52 -3.14 -4.40
C HIS A 104 10.35 -2.79 -5.88
N VAL A 105 9.28 -3.30 -6.48
CA VAL A 105 8.90 -2.96 -7.86
C VAL A 105 7.64 -2.09 -7.77
N SER A 106 7.76 -0.82 -8.14
CA SER A 106 6.61 0.06 -8.28
C SER A 106 5.82 -0.31 -9.53
N ILE A 107 4.49 -0.42 -9.41
CA ILE A 107 3.63 -0.65 -10.58
C ILE A 107 3.76 0.48 -11.61
N ALA A 108 4.09 1.70 -11.18
CA ALA A 108 4.32 2.86 -12.07
C ALA A 108 5.49 2.65 -13.05
N SER A 109 6.42 1.71 -12.75
CA SER A 109 7.55 1.39 -13.63
C SER A 109 7.21 0.40 -14.74
N LEU A 110 6.04 -0.23 -14.69
CA LEU A 110 5.61 -1.23 -15.68
C LEU A 110 5.05 -0.57 -16.94
N PRO A 111 5.08 -1.26 -18.09
CA PRO A 111 4.58 -0.73 -19.36
C PRO A 111 3.13 -0.25 -19.27
N GLY A 112 2.86 0.97 -19.74
CA GLY A 112 1.52 1.58 -19.77
C GLY A 112 1.00 2.05 -18.41
N MET A 113 1.83 2.01 -17.35
CA MET A 113 1.39 2.38 -16.01
C MET A 113 1.77 3.80 -15.59
N ARG A 114 2.84 4.33 -16.15
CA ARG A 114 3.32 5.69 -15.80
C ARG A 114 2.26 6.77 -16.05
N GLU A 115 1.48 6.62 -17.10
CA GLU A 115 0.48 7.59 -17.53
C GLU A 115 -0.81 7.56 -16.71
N ARG A 116 -0.98 6.55 -15.87
CA ARG A 116 -2.21 6.27 -15.11
C ARG A 116 -2.00 6.02 -13.62
N THR A 117 -0.77 6.13 -13.12
CA THR A 117 -0.48 5.85 -11.71
C THR A 117 -0.23 7.13 -10.91
N ILE A 118 -0.89 7.22 -9.76
CA ILE A 118 -0.59 8.13 -8.67
C ILE A 118 0.18 7.32 -7.64
N LEU A 119 1.50 7.48 -7.61
CA LEU A 119 2.35 6.88 -6.59
C LEU A 119 2.30 7.75 -5.34
N LEU A 120 1.95 7.17 -4.21
CA LEU A 120 1.98 7.80 -2.89
C LEU A 120 3.14 7.24 -2.07
N HIS A 121 3.93 8.13 -1.49
CA HIS A 121 5.02 7.76 -0.60
C HIS A 121 5.22 8.82 0.48
N GLY A 122 6.14 8.59 1.42
CA GLY A 122 6.42 9.58 2.46
C GLY A 122 7.50 9.16 3.42
N PHE A 123 7.78 10.04 4.36
CA PHE A 123 8.91 9.92 5.28
C PHE A 123 8.54 9.25 6.61
N SER A 124 7.24 9.09 6.86
CA SER A 124 6.72 8.59 8.14
C SER A 124 7.26 7.21 8.53
N LYS A 125 7.45 6.31 7.55
CA LYS A 125 7.79 4.91 7.79
C LYS A 125 9.26 4.63 7.50
N ALA A 126 9.71 4.87 6.27
CA ALA A 126 11.09 4.63 5.86
C ALA A 126 12.12 5.38 6.72
N PHE A 127 11.80 6.59 7.15
CA PHE A 127 12.70 7.46 7.91
C PHE A 127 12.25 7.72 9.35
N ALA A 128 11.27 6.97 9.87
CA ALA A 128 10.70 7.14 11.22
C ALA A 128 10.20 8.58 11.52
N MET A 129 9.79 9.34 10.50
CA MET A 129 9.41 10.74 10.59
C MET A 129 7.89 10.92 10.72
N THR A 130 7.21 10.07 11.47
CA THR A 130 5.74 10.08 11.61
C THR A 130 5.21 11.43 12.10
N GLY A 131 5.90 12.04 13.07
CA GLY A 131 5.54 13.34 13.67
C GLY A 131 5.73 14.54 12.74
N PHE A 132 6.54 14.41 11.69
CA PHE A 132 6.81 15.49 10.73
C PHE A 132 5.66 15.73 9.74
N ARG A 133 4.71 14.81 9.64
CA ARG A 133 3.51 14.92 8.81
C ARG A 133 3.81 15.26 7.34
N LEU A 134 4.74 14.55 6.71
CA LEU A 134 5.18 14.81 5.35
C LEU A 134 5.10 13.53 4.50
N GLY A 135 4.51 13.67 3.32
CA GLY A 135 4.48 12.70 2.25
C GLY A 135 4.50 13.41 0.90
N TYR A 136 4.57 12.64 -0.16
CA TYR A 136 4.54 13.15 -1.53
C TYR A 136 3.78 12.21 -2.45
N ALA A 137 3.32 12.78 -3.56
CA ALA A 137 2.71 12.05 -4.66
C ALA A 137 3.49 12.31 -5.95
N CYS A 138 3.68 11.26 -6.75
CA CYS A 138 4.23 11.35 -8.10
C CYS A 138 3.18 10.83 -9.08
N ALA A 139 2.77 11.66 -10.05
CA ALA A 139 1.77 11.28 -11.04
C ALA A 139 1.93 12.14 -12.32
N PRO A 140 1.25 11.79 -13.43
CA PRO A 140 1.12 12.67 -14.58
C PRO A 140 0.56 14.04 -14.22
N ALA A 141 1.02 15.09 -14.90
CA ALA A 141 0.64 16.46 -14.60
C ALA A 141 -0.87 16.69 -14.48
N PRO A 142 -1.76 16.15 -15.36
CA PRO A 142 -3.19 16.34 -15.20
C PRO A 142 -3.78 15.81 -13.89
N LEU A 143 -3.23 14.70 -13.37
CA LEU A 143 -3.66 14.14 -12.09
C LEU A 143 -3.13 14.97 -10.91
N ILE A 144 -1.88 15.44 -10.96
CA ILE A 144 -1.32 16.36 -9.96
C ILE A 144 -2.12 17.67 -9.94
N ASP A 145 -2.44 18.25 -11.09
CA ASP A 145 -3.21 19.49 -11.18
C ASP A 145 -4.60 19.34 -10.56
N ALA A 146 -5.25 18.18 -10.76
CA ALA A 146 -6.53 17.88 -10.13
C ALA A 146 -6.42 17.76 -8.60
N MET A 147 -5.38 17.06 -8.12
CA MET A 147 -5.09 16.92 -6.69
C MET A 147 -4.79 18.27 -6.04
N MET A 148 -4.00 19.13 -6.71
CA MET A 148 -3.63 20.45 -6.21
C MET A 148 -4.82 21.37 -6.00
N LYS A 149 -5.88 21.27 -6.81
CA LYS A 149 -7.11 22.05 -6.64
C LYS A 149 -7.79 21.78 -5.29
N ILE A 150 -7.65 20.57 -4.75
CA ILE A 150 -8.18 20.19 -3.44
C ILE A 150 -7.18 20.48 -2.35
N HIS A 151 -5.91 20.13 -2.58
CA HIS A 151 -4.83 20.27 -1.60
C HIS A 151 -4.64 21.71 -1.13
N GLN A 152 -4.64 22.69 -2.03
CA GLN A 152 -4.44 24.09 -1.71
C GLN A 152 -5.52 24.70 -0.77
N TYR A 153 -6.72 24.10 -0.74
CA TYR A 153 -7.81 24.56 0.13
C TYR A 153 -7.98 23.71 1.41
N SER A 154 -7.33 22.54 1.46
CA SER A 154 -7.42 21.65 2.64
C SER A 154 -6.18 21.73 3.53
N MET A 155 -4.99 21.65 2.95
CA MET A 155 -3.72 21.56 3.70
C MET A 155 -2.77 22.72 3.47
N LEU A 156 -2.97 23.53 2.40
CA LEU A 156 -2.09 24.60 1.93
C LEU A 156 -0.70 24.08 1.52
N CYS A 157 0.17 23.80 2.47
CA CYS A 157 1.50 23.24 2.26
C CYS A 157 1.98 22.43 3.46
N ALA A 158 2.95 21.54 3.23
CA ALA A 158 3.65 20.89 4.32
C ALA A 158 4.55 21.88 5.08
N PRO A 159 4.78 21.69 6.40
CA PRO A 159 5.65 22.56 7.20
C PRO A 159 7.07 22.66 6.62
N VAL A 160 7.63 23.84 6.53
CA VAL A 160 8.98 24.08 5.95
C VAL A 160 10.07 23.29 6.70
N THR A 161 9.95 23.19 8.02
CA THR A 161 10.86 22.39 8.85
C THR A 161 10.84 20.91 8.49
N SER A 162 9.64 20.39 8.16
CA SER A 162 9.48 19.00 7.71
C SER A 162 10.09 18.78 6.34
N GLN A 163 9.95 19.75 5.43
CA GLN A 163 10.55 19.68 4.10
C GLN A 163 12.10 19.69 4.20
N ALA A 164 12.68 20.56 5.03
CA ALA A 164 14.11 20.58 5.25
C ALA A 164 14.63 19.26 5.86
N ALA A 165 13.92 18.72 6.85
CA ALA A 165 14.27 17.42 7.45
C ALA A 165 14.14 16.27 6.44
N ALA A 166 13.16 16.31 5.53
CA ALA A 166 12.99 15.31 4.50
C ALA A 166 14.11 15.35 3.45
N LEU A 167 14.59 16.55 3.09
CA LEU A 167 15.74 16.68 2.20
C LEU A 167 16.97 16.02 2.82
N GLU A 168 17.27 16.32 4.09
CA GLU A 168 18.36 15.68 4.83
C GLU A 168 18.19 14.15 4.91
N ALA A 169 16.97 13.67 5.12
CA ALA A 169 16.67 12.24 5.16
C ALA A 169 16.96 11.55 3.82
N LEU A 170 16.62 12.20 2.70
CA LEU A 170 16.91 11.68 1.35
C LEU A 170 18.40 11.67 1.03
N GLU A 171 19.13 12.71 1.43
CA GLU A 171 20.54 12.85 1.13
C GLU A 171 21.42 11.96 2.03
N ASN A 172 21.09 11.83 3.31
CA ASN A 172 21.98 11.25 4.32
C ASN A 172 21.34 10.12 5.14
N GLY A 173 20.02 9.83 4.97
CA GLY A 173 19.26 8.92 5.83
C GLY A 173 19.39 7.43 5.51
N ALA A 174 19.96 7.04 4.36
CA ALA A 174 19.95 5.66 3.86
C ALA A 174 20.52 4.63 4.87
N ALA A 175 21.64 4.93 5.51
CA ALA A 175 22.25 4.03 6.50
C ALA A 175 21.38 3.86 7.77
N SER A 176 20.64 4.89 8.17
CA SER A 176 19.73 4.82 9.31
C SER A 176 18.47 4.05 8.97
N MET A 177 17.94 4.23 7.76
CA MET A 177 16.81 3.47 7.23
C MET A 177 17.14 1.97 7.18
N GLU A 178 18.31 1.58 6.67
CA GLU A 178 18.72 0.19 6.60
C GLU A 178 18.88 -0.45 7.99
N ARG A 179 19.51 0.24 8.95
CA ARG A 179 19.57 -0.27 10.34
C ARG A 179 18.19 -0.48 10.94
N MET A 180 17.25 0.42 10.67
CA MET A 180 15.86 0.30 11.13
C MET A 180 15.16 -0.88 10.45
N ARG A 181 15.33 -1.06 9.15
CA ARG A 181 14.77 -2.19 8.39
C ARG A 181 15.26 -3.53 8.98
N GLN A 182 16.55 -3.66 9.27
CA GLN A 182 17.12 -4.86 9.89
C GLN A 182 16.51 -5.11 11.27
N SER A 183 16.38 -4.07 12.11
CA SER A 183 15.75 -4.20 13.42
C SER A 183 14.28 -4.63 13.33
N TYR A 184 13.52 -4.15 12.33
CA TYR A 184 12.15 -4.62 12.09
C TYR A 184 12.12 -6.06 11.59
N HIS A 185 13.07 -6.47 10.76
CA HIS A 185 13.20 -7.84 10.30
C HIS A 185 13.39 -8.81 11.48
N GLU A 186 14.34 -8.52 12.37
CA GLU A 186 14.59 -9.32 13.59
C GLU A 186 13.35 -9.38 14.50
N ARG A 187 12.66 -8.26 14.69
CA ARG A 187 11.42 -8.20 15.48
C ARG A 187 10.30 -9.00 14.83
N ARG A 188 10.14 -8.93 13.51
CA ARG A 188 9.19 -9.75 12.76
C ARG A 188 9.42 -11.22 13.03
N ASP A 189 10.65 -11.70 12.84
CA ASP A 189 11.01 -13.11 13.02
C ASP A 189 10.75 -13.58 14.45
N PHE A 190 11.10 -12.74 15.42
CA PHE A 190 10.82 -13.03 16.83
C PHE A 190 9.31 -13.14 17.10
N VAL A 191 8.51 -12.14 16.67
CA VAL A 191 7.07 -12.10 16.96
C VAL A 191 6.34 -13.23 16.25
N VAL A 192 6.62 -13.48 14.96
CA VAL A 192 6.00 -14.57 14.19
C VAL A 192 6.29 -15.92 14.84
N ARG A 193 7.54 -16.18 15.19
CA ARG A 193 7.92 -17.41 15.89
C ARG A 193 7.15 -17.57 17.19
N ARG A 194 7.09 -16.51 18.03
CA ARG A 194 6.40 -16.58 19.34
C ARG A 194 4.90 -16.79 19.19
N LEU A 195 4.27 -16.16 18.20
CA LEU A 195 2.84 -16.38 17.92
C LEU A 195 2.57 -17.84 17.52
N ASN A 196 3.37 -18.38 16.60
CA ASN A 196 3.23 -19.79 16.19
C ASN A 196 3.51 -20.77 17.33
N GLU A 197 4.49 -20.50 18.22
CA GLU A 197 4.78 -21.34 19.40
C GLU A 197 3.60 -21.41 20.39
N ILE A 198 2.77 -20.40 20.48
CA ILE A 198 1.57 -20.37 21.33
C ILE A 198 0.29 -20.80 20.61
N GLY A 199 0.40 -21.32 19.38
CA GLY A 199 -0.71 -21.87 18.62
C GLY A 199 -1.48 -20.85 17.77
N MET A 200 -1.01 -19.59 17.66
CA MET A 200 -1.59 -18.61 16.72
C MET A 200 -0.91 -18.76 15.37
N ASP A 201 -1.63 -19.28 14.39
CA ASP A 201 -1.11 -19.45 13.03
C ASP A 201 -0.87 -18.10 12.35
N CYS A 202 0.41 -17.67 12.34
CA CYS A 202 0.84 -16.39 11.79
C CYS A 202 1.78 -16.61 10.60
N HIS A 203 1.37 -16.15 9.42
CA HIS A 203 2.26 -16.15 8.27
C HIS A 203 3.41 -15.15 8.48
N SER A 204 4.55 -15.39 7.82
CA SER A 204 5.69 -14.46 7.89
C SER A 204 5.49 -13.33 6.87
N PRO A 205 5.22 -12.08 7.31
CA PRO A 205 4.99 -10.98 6.38
C PRO A 205 6.26 -10.62 5.61
N GLY A 206 6.11 -10.36 4.30
CA GLY A 206 7.22 -9.97 3.43
C GLY A 206 7.66 -8.52 3.60
N GLY A 207 6.84 -7.68 4.25
CA GLY A 207 7.16 -6.27 4.46
C GLY A 207 6.28 -5.59 5.50
N ALA A 208 6.36 -4.25 5.57
CA ALA A 208 5.77 -3.40 6.59
C ALA A 208 6.24 -3.77 8.02
N PHE A 209 5.54 -3.39 9.06
CA PHE A 209 5.89 -3.72 10.45
C PHE A 209 4.68 -4.29 11.22
N TYR A 210 3.80 -4.99 10.52
CA TYR A 210 2.63 -5.64 11.08
C TYR A 210 2.79 -7.15 11.04
N VAL A 211 2.14 -7.83 11.97
CA VAL A 211 1.86 -9.26 11.90
C VAL A 211 0.34 -9.45 11.93
N PHE A 212 -0.14 -10.47 11.24
CA PHE A 212 -1.57 -10.72 11.06
C PHE A 212 -1.87 -12.20 11.36
N PRO A 213 -1.91 -12.58 12.66
CA PRO A 213 -2.17 -13.95 13.06
C PRO A 213 -3.64 -14.33 12.84
N ASP A 214 -3.87 -15.59 12.54
CA ASP A 214 -5.20 -16.19 12.55
C ASP A 214 -5.62 -16.47 14.01
N VAL A 215 -6.73 -15.89 14.42
CA VAL A 215 -7.30 -16.05 15.76
C VAL A 215 -8.65 -16.76 15.74
N SER A 216 -9.03 -17.34 14.60
CA SER A 216 -10.32 -18.01 14.43
C SER A 216 -10.59 -19.12 15.46
N GLU A 217 -9.55 -19.86 15.83
CA GLU A 217 -9.65 -20.91 16.86
C GLU A 217 -9.81 -20.37 18.30
N LEU A 218 -9.55 -19.08 18.52
CA LEU A 218 -9.68 -18.43 19.83
C LEU A 218 -11.04 -17.75 20.00
N LEU A 219 -11.78 -17.60 18.93
CA LEU A 219 -13.12 -17.01 18.96
C LEU A 219 -14.13 -18.07 19.38
N SER A 220 -15.03 -17.72 20.30
CA SER A 220 -16.15 -18.60 20.63
C SER A 220 -17.11 -18.69 19.42
N PRO A 221 -17.90 -19.80 19.28
CA PRO A 221 -18.88 -19.95 18.22
C PRO A 221 -19.94 -18.83 18.17
N ASP A 222 -20.08 -18.10 19.27
CA ASP A 222 -21.07 -17.03 19.45
C ASP A 222 -20.47 -15.62 19.28
N GLY A 223 -19.19 -15.48 18.83
CA GLY A 223 -18.50 -14.21 18.52
C GLY A 223 -17.59 -13.68 19.60
#